data_ff085aed63e9530d77703030b9cfaca4
#
_entry.id   ff085aed63e9530d77703030b9cfaca4
#
_cell.length_a   1.000
_cell.length_b   1.000
_cell.length_c   1.000
_cell.angle_alpha   90.00
_cell.angle_beta   90.00
_cell.angle_gamma   90.00
#
_symmetry.space_group_name_H-M   'P 1'
#
loop_
_entity.id
_entity.type
_entity.pdbx_description
1 polymer ?
#
loop_
_entity_poly.entity_id
_entity_poly.type
_entity_poly.pdbx_seq_one_letter_code
_entity_poly.pdbx_strand_id
1 'polypeptide(L)'
;MVITLIEKVYSFLWGDLFQIPLPGGGSVGISLLIILLIPTGIYFTIRTRFLPIRLFPEMVRSLNSKKGKEDGLSNFQTLIVSTATRVGMGNLVGVVAAISAGGAGAVFWMWVTALIGSSTAFVEATLAQLHKEKDPLYGGYRGGPAYYIHHYMEEHQGKKKRYSVIAVLFAISGLICWCGISQVISNSVTSSFENAFSIPPIYTTVILVVLASVIVLRKNAT
;
A
#
# COMPACT_ATOMS: atom_id res chain seq x y z
N MET A 1 16.49 8.29 -22.93
CA MET A 1 17.26 8.27 -21.66
C MET A 1 16.37 8.06 -20.43
N VAL A 2 15.34 8.89 -20.19
CA VAL A 2 14.45 8.69 -19.01
C VAL A 2 13.66 7.39 -19.10
N ILE A 3 13.05 7.08 -20.23
CA ILE A 3 12.30 5.83 -20.47
C ILE A 3 13.18 4.61 -20.24
N THR A 4 14.37 4.62 -20.80
CA THR A 4 15.35 3.53 -20.64
C THR A 4 15.79 3.33 -19.18
N LEU A 5 15.86 4.41 -18.40
CA LEU A 5 16.14 4.33 -16.97
C LEU A 5 14.97 3.69 -16.22
N ILE A 6 13.74 4.11 -16.53
CA ILE A 6 12.51 3.54 -15.94
C ILE A 6 12.41 2.05 -16.27
N GLU A 7 12.65 1.65 -17.52
CA GLU A 7 12.66 0.25 -17.94
C GLU A 7 13.70 -0.59 -17.19
N LYS A 8 14.91 -0.06 -16.98
CA LYS A 8 15.95 -0.74 -16.21
C LYS A 8 15.56 -0.92 -14.75
N VAL A 9 14.98 0.13 -14.12
CA VAL A 9 14.50 0.05 -12.72
C VAL A 9 13.34 -0.93 -12.63
N TYR A 10 12.40 -0.88 -13.57
CA TYR A 10 11.28 -1.82 -13.65
C TYR A 10 11.78 -3.27 -13.79
N SER A 11 12.66 -3.53 -14.75
CA SER A 11 13.26 -4.85 -14.99
C SER A 11 14.05 -5.37 -13.78
N PHE A 12 14.71 -4.50 -13.04
CA PHE A 12 15.43 -4.88 -11.81
C PHE A 12 14.49 -5.26 -10.66
N LEU A 13 13.37 -4.53 -10.50
CA LEU A 13 12.44 -4.75 -9.38
C LEU A 13 11.46 -5.90 -9.65
N TRP A 14 10.90 -5.96 -10.87
CA TRP A 14 9.87 -6.90 -11.27
C TRP A 14 10.36 -8.00 -12.21
N GLY A 15 11.50 -7.82 -12.84
CA GLY A 15 12.09 -8.84 -13.72
C GLY A 15 12.63 -10.03 -12.93
N ASP A 16 12.78 -11.14 -13.63
CA ASP A 16 13.34 -12.36 -13.07
C ASP A 16 14.83 -12.21 -12.81
N LEU A 17 15.24 -12.12 -11.55
CA LEU A 17 16.66 -12.16 -11.17
C LEU A 17 17.24 -13.55 -11.28
N PHE A 18 16.43 -14.57 -10.98
CA PHE A 18 16.78 -15.97 -11.07
C PHE A 18 15.66 -16.74 -11.75
N GLN A 19 16.03 -17.66 -12.63
CA GLN A 19 15.08 -18.60 -13.24
C GLN A 19 15.41 -20.02 -12.74
N ILE A 20 14.44 -20.64 -12.08
CA ILE A 20 14.56 -22.02 -11.61
C ILE A 20 13.92 -22.93 -12.66
N PRO A 21 14.67 -23.82 -13.30
CA PRO A 21 14.09 -24.78 -14.26
C PRO A 21 13.23 -25.80 -13.51
N LEU A 22 12.02 -26.04 -13.99
CA LEU A 22 11.12 -27.06 -13.46
C LEU A 22 11.36 -28.40 -14.15
N PRO A 23 11.29 -29.53 -13.41
CA PRO A 23 11.37 -30.88 -13.98
C PRO A 23 10.09 -31.22 -14.78
N GLY A 24 9.89 -30.63 -15.90
CA GLY A 24 8.69 -30.77 -16.75
C GLY A 24 8.67 -29.79 -17.92
N GLY A 25 9.78 -29.05 -18.13
CA GLY A 25 9.91 -28.12 -19.26
C GLY A 25 9.21 -26.79 -19.01
N GLY A 26 9.73 -26.01 -18.10
CA GLY A 26 9.32 -24.64 -17.81
C GLY A 26 10.31 -24.01 -16.84
N SER A 27 10.25 -22.70 -16.64
CA SER A 27 11.06 -22.00 -15.62
C SER A 27 10.16 -21.11 -14.76
N VAL A 28 10.45 -21.06 -13.46
CA VAL A 28 9.84 -20.09 -12.54
C VAL A 28 10.81 -18.95 -12.34
N GLY A 29 10.40 -17.75 -12.71
CA GLY A 29 11.13 -16.54 -12.47
C GLY A 29 10.93 -16.04 -11.05
N ILE A 30 12.00 -15.65 -10.37
CA ILE A 30 11.99 -15.07 -9.04
C ILE A 30 12.47 -13.63 -9.14
N SER A 31 11.55 -12.68 -8.87
CA SER A 31 11.85 -11.26 -8.82
C SER A 31 12.40 -10.83 -7.46
N LEU A 32 13.06 -9.68 -7.42
CA LEU A 32 13.53 -9.06 -6.18
C LEU A 32 12.39 -8.87 -5.17
N LEU A 33 11.20 -8.49 -5.64
CA LEU A 33 10.03 -8.32 -4.78
C LEU A 33 9.61 -9.60 -4.09
N ILE A 34 9.62 -10.74 -4.78
CA ILE A 34 9.30 -12.06 -4.20
C ILE A 34 10.29 -12.38 -3.09
N ILE A 35 11.60 -12.14 -3.35
CA ILE A 35 12.68 -12.40 -2.38
C ILE A 35 12.54 -11.54 -1.13
N LEU A 36 12.09 -10.30 -1.27
CA LEU A 36 11.90 -9.39 -0.13
C LEU A 36 10.59 -9.65 0.62
N LEU A 37 9.48 -9.83 -0.10
CA LEU A 37 8.16 -9.90 0.53
C LEU A 37 7.88 -11.25 1.20
N ILE A 38 8.18 -12.36 0.55
CA ILE A 38 7.84 -13.69 1.09
C ILE A 38 8.66 -14.03 2.33
N PRO A 39 10.00 -13.96 2.33
CA PRO A 39 10.78 -14.24 3.53
C PRO A 39 10.48 -13.30 4.68
N THR A 40 10.30 -11.99 4.39
CA THR A 40 9.93 -11.01 5.41
C THR A 40 8.56 -11.32 6.02
N GLY A 41 7.57 -11.65 5.19
CA GLY A 41 6.24 -12.03 5.65
C GLY A 41 6.25 -13.31 6.49
N ILE A 42 7.01 -14.33 6.09
CA ILE A 42 7.20 -15.56 6.85
C ILE A 42 7.89 -15.25 8.19
N TYR A 43 8.95 -14.47 8.17
CA TYR A 43 9.67 -14.04 9.39
C TYR A 43 8.72 -13.36 10.38
N PHE A 44 7.95 -12.37 9.95
CA PHE A 44 6.99 -11.70 10.84
C PHE A 44 5.85 -12.62 11.27
N THR A 45 5.37 -13.51 10.41
CA THR A 45 4.33 -14.48 10.78
C THR A 45 4.80 -15.40 11.93
N ILE A 46 6.02 -15.92 11.84
CA ILE A 46 6.62 -16.76 12.88
C ILE A 46 6.91 -15.93 14.14
N ARG A 47 7.52 -14.74 13.97
CA ARG A 47 7.94 -13.87 15.08
C ARG A 47 6.76 -13.34 15.88
N THR A 48 5.64 -13.07 15.24
CA THR A 48 4.39 -12.65 15.88
C THR A 48 3.51 -13.83 16.34
N ARG A 49 3.98 -15.07 16.17
CA ARG A 49 3.26 -16.31 16.53
C ARG A 49 1.87 -16.38 15.89
N PHE A 50 1.81 -16.22 14.56
CA PHE A 50 0.57 -16.26 13.78
C PHE A 50 -0.52 -15.30 14.29
N LEU A 51 -0.13 -14.09 14.67
CA LEU A 51 -0.97 -13.10 15.32
C LEU A 51 -2.30 -12.83 14.59
N PRO A 52 -2.36 -12.68 13.25
CA PRO A 52 -3.61 -12.43 12.54
C PRO A 52 -4.66 -13.53 12.76
N ILE A 53 -4.23 -14.78 12.89
CA ILE A 53 -5.12 -15.92 13.13
C ILE A 53 -5.49 -15.97 14.62
N ARG A 54 -4.50 -15.86 15.52
CA ARG A 54 -4.69 -15.97 16.95
C ARG A 54 -5.57 -14.86 17.53
N LEU A 55 -5.41 -13.64 17.08
CA LEU A 55 -6.16 -12.49 17.57
C LEU A 55 -7.38 -12.12 16.70
N PHE A 56 -7.72 -12.97 15.73
CA PHE A 56 -8.89 -12.72 14.88
C PHE A 56 -10.19 -12.48 15.69
N PRO A 57 -10.51 -13.29 16.74
CA PRO A 57 -11.69 -13.03 17.56
C PRO A 57 -11.65 -11.68 18.28
N GLU A 58 -10.48 -11.29 18.78
CA GLU A 58 -10.27 -9.98 19.43
C GLU A 58 -10.43 -8.83 18.44
N MET A 59 -9.94 -9.00 17.21
CA MET A 59 -10.11 -8.02 16.14
C MET A 59 -11.59 -7.80 15.85
N VAL A 60 -12.38 -8.85 15.71
CA VAL A 60 -13.84 -8.75 15.50
C VAL A 60 -14.54 -8.08 16.68
N ARG A 61 -14.19 -8.44 17.90
CA ARG A 61 -14.73 -7.80 19.12
C ARG A 61 -14.38 -6.33 19.20
N SER A 62 -13.17 -5.94 18.80
CA SER A 62 -12.72 -4.56 18.84
C SER A 62 -13.51 -3.64 17.90
N LEU A 63 -14.04 -4.17 16.79
CA LEU A 63 -14.90 -3.40 15.88
C LEU A 63 -16.20 -2.93 16.53
N ASN A 64 -16.73 -3.72 17.45
CA ASN A 64 -17.98 -3.43 18.13
C ASN A 64 -17.78 -2.65 19.45
N SER A 65 -16.54 -2.36 19.84
CA SER A 65 -16.26 -1.63 21.06
C SER A 65 -16.51 -0.13 20.89
N LYS A 66 -17.35 0.43 21.76
CA LYS A 66 -17.67 1.87 21.79
C LYS A 66 -16.58 2.74 22.43
N LYS A 67 -15.39 2.19 22.68
CA LYS A 67 -14.25 2.90 23.27
C LYS A 67 -13.49 3.69 22.20
N GLY A 68 -13.77 4.96 22.12
CA GLY A 68 -13.06 5.88 21.24
C GLY A 68 -13.73 7.24 21.24
N LYS A 69 -13.86 7.86 22.43
CA LYS A 69 -14.40 9.21 22.57
C LYS A 69 -13.39 10.12 23.25
N GLU A 70 -12.26 10.28 22.64
CA GLU A 70 -11.45 11.49 22.82
C GLU A 70 -10.67 11.65 21.51
N ASP A 71 -11.13 12.54 20.65
CA ASP A 71 -10.47 13.06 19.45
C ASP A 71 -10.01 12.06 18.37
N GLY A 72 -10.67 10.90 18.20
CA GLY A 72 -10.30 9.89 17.20
C GLY A 72 -11.50 9.26 16.50
N LEU A 73 -11.21 8.62 15.34
CA LEU A 73 -12.17 7.80 14.61
C LEU A 73 -12.52 6.54 15.42
N SER A 74 -13.79 6.09 15.35
CA SER A 74 -14.16 4.79 15.92
C SER A 74 -13.43 3.65 15.19
N ASN A 75 -13.31 2.50 15.86
CA ASN A 75 -12.64 1.33 15.27
C ASN A 75 -13.30 0.90 13.95
N PHE A 76 -14.62 0.98 13.88
CA PHE A 76 -15.38 0.68 12.67
C PHE A 76 -15.14 1.71 11.56
N GLN A 77 -15.13 3.01 11.89
CA GLN A 77 -14.77 4.05 10.92
C GLN A 77 -13.34 3.90 10.41
N THR A 78 -12.40 3.57 11.29
CA THR A 78 -11.01 3.29 10.92
C THR A 78 -10.90 2.12 9.96
N LEU A 79 -11.67 1.05 10.18
CA LEU A 79 -11.74 -0.09 9.25
C LEU A 79 -12.26 0.34 7.88
N ILE A 80 -13.37 1.10 7.83
CA ILE A 80 -13.95 1.59 6.57
C ILE A 80 -12.93 2.44 5.81
N VAL A 81 -12.32 3.43 6.46
CA VAL A 81 -11.33 4.31 5.83
C VAL A 81 -10.12 3.50 5.34
N SER A 82 -9.60 2.60 6.18
CA SER A 82 -8.45 1.75 5.81
C SER A 82 -8.77 0.83 4.63
N THR A 83 -9.96 0.27 4.56
CA THR A 83 -10.39 -0.58 3.44
C THR A 83 -10.59 0.26 2.17
N ALA A 84 -11.28 1.39 2.28
CA ALA A 84 -11.53 2.27 1.14
C ALA A 84 -10.24 2.83 0.50
N THR A 85 -9.21 3.08 1.30
CA THR A 85 -7.92 3.56 0.79
C THR A 85 -7.03 2.47 0.19
N ARG A 86 -7.28 1.20 0.50
CA ARG A 86 -6.48 0.06 0.00
C ARG A 86 -7.11 -0.66 -1.17
N VAL A 87 -8.43 -0.60 -1.31
CA VAL A 87 -9.14 -1.21 -2.44
C VAL A 87 -9.23 -0.20 -3.58
N GLY A 88 -8.46 -0.43 -4.63
CA GLY A 88 -8.44 0.40 -5.83
C GLY A 88 -8.56 -0.44 -7.09
N MET A 89 -8.71 0.22 -8.23
CA MET A 89 -8.78 -0.43 -9.55
C MET A 89 -7.59 -1.34 -9.83
N GLY A 90 -6.40 -0.97 -9.36
CA GLY A 90 -5.20 -1.80 -9.50
C GLY A 90 -5.35 -3.20 -8.89
N ASN A 91 -6.08 -3.33 -7.79
CA ASN A 91 -6.34 -4.64 -7.18
C ASN A 91 -7.27 -5.51 -8.05
N LEU A 92 -8.28 -4.91 -8.69
CA LEU A 92 -9.19 -5.62 -9.59
C LEU A 92 -8.47 -6.05 -10.87
N VAL A 93 -7.81 -5.12 -11.53
CA VAL A 93 -7.05 -5.38 -12.77
C VAL A 93 -5.91 -6.38 -12.51
N GLY A 94 -5.22 -6.24 -11.38
CA GLY A 94 -4.14 -7.16 -10.98
C GLY A 94 -4.63 -8.59 -10.75
N VAL A 95 -5.80 -8.77 -10.14
CA VAL A 95 -6.40 -10.11 -9.96
C VAL A 95 -6.79 -10.72 -11.30
N VAL A 96 -7.44 -9.94 -12.19
CA VAL A 96 -7.80 -10.40 -13.54
C VAL A 96 -6.55 -10.80 -14.32
N ALA A 97 -5.51 -9.97 -14.32
CA ALA A 97 -4.26 -10.26 -14.99
C ALA A 97 -3.58 -11.52 -14.44
N ALA A 98 -3.55 -11.69 -13.11
CA ALA A 98 -2.98 -12.86 -12.46
C ALA A 98 -3.73 -14.15 -12.83
N ILE A 99 -5.07 -14.12 -12.85
CA ILE A 99 -5.88 -15.28 -13.24
C ILE A 99 -5.70 -15.58 -14.75
N SER A 100 -5.65 -14.56 -15.59
CA SER A 100 -5.46 -14.73 -17.03
C SER A 100 -4.10 -15.35 -17.37
N ALA A 101 -3.05 -14.99 -16.63
CA ALA A 101 -1.69 -15.50 -16.85
C ALA A 101 -1.44 -16.85 -16.14
N GLY A 102 -1.92 -17.01 -14.91
CA GLY A 102 -1.62 -18.16 -14.04
C GLY A 102 -2.77 -19.15 -13.82
N GLY A 103 -3.93 -18.91 -14.46
CA GLY A 103 -5.11 -19.76 -14.29
C GLY A 103 -5.63 -19.81 -12.85
N ALA A 104 -6.40 -20.86 -12.53
CA ALA A 104 -7.00 -21.04 -11.21
C ALA A 104 -5.99 -21.13 -10.07
N GLY A 105 -4.78 -21.62 -10.33
CA GLY A 105 -3.70 -21.69 -9.35
C GLY A 105 -3.25 -20.32 -8.82
N ALA A 106 -3.41 -19.25 -9.60
CA ALA A 106 -3.07 -17.90 -9.16
C ALA A 106 -3.90 -17.46 -7.95
N VAL A 107 -5.18 -17.83 -7.89
CA VAL A 107 -6.07 -17.51 -6.76
C VAL A 107 -5.57 -18.13 -5.46
N PHE A 108 -5.16 -19.39 -5.51
CA PHE A 108 -4.58 -20.08 -4.34
C PHE A 108 -3.33 -19.36 -3.84
N TRP A 109 -2.41 -19.01 -4.73
CA TRP A 109 -1.19 -18.32 -4.35
C TRP A 109 -1.45 -16.88 -3.87
N MET A 110 -2.45 -16.19 -4.40
CA MET A 110 -2.88 -14.90 -3.86
C MET A 110 -3.38 -15.02 -2.40
N TRP A 111 -4.12 -16.06 -2.06
CA TRP A 111 -4.55 -16.28 -0.67
C TRP A 111 -3.36 -16.59 0.25
N VAL A 112 -2.44 -17.45 -0.18
CA VAL A 112 -1.24 -17.77 0.59
C VAL A 112 -0.40 -16.52 0.86
N THR A 113 -0.15 -15.71 -0.17
CA THR A 113 0.62 -14.46 -0.02
C THR A 113 -0.12 -13.42 0.82
N ALA A 114 -1.45 -13.34 0.75
CA ALA A 114 -2.25 -12.46 1.59
C ALA A 114 -2.16 -12.82 3.07
N LEU A 115 -2.23 -14.13 3.40
CA LEU A 115 -2.06 -14.59 4.78
C LEU A 115 -0.66 -14.27 5.34
N ILE A 116 0.38 -14.54 4.55
CA ILE A 116 1.76 -14.21 4.91
C ILE A 116 1.94 -12.69 5.07
N GLY A 117 1.43 -11.91 4.13
CA GLY A 117 1.53 -10.45 4.12
C GLY A 117 0.72 -9.76 5.22
N SER A 118 -0.31 -10.42 5.76
CA SER A 118 -1.12 -9.85 6.85
C SER A 118 -0.32 -9.55 8.11
N SER A 119 0.66 -10.39 8.45
CA SER A 119 1.57 -10.19 9.59
C SER A 119 2.50 -8.98 9.36
N THR A 120 2.98 -8.79 8.14
CA THR A 120 3.79 -7.62 7.78
C THR A 120 2.97 -6.32 7.89
N ALA A 121 1.74 -6.32 7.38
CA ALA A 121 0.83 -5.18 7.49
C ALA A 121 0.49 -4.83 8.95
N PHE A 122 0.35 -5.83 9.82
CA PHE A 122 0.15 -5.62 11.24
C PHE A 122 1.36 -4.93 11.89
N VAL A 123 2.58 -5.41 11.61
CA VAL A 123 3.81 -4.81 12.14
C VAL A 123 3.96 -3.37 11.66
N GLU A 124 3.72 -3.11 10.38
CA GLU A 124 3.75 -1.76 9.81
C GLU A 124 2.76 -0.82 10.51
N ALA A 125 1.49 -1.24 10.65
CA ALA A 125 0.47 -0.46 11.33
C ALA A 125 0.82 -0.19 12.80
N THR A 126 1.40 -1.18 13.50
CA THR A 126 1.84 -1.03 14.88
C THR A 126 2.97 -0.02 15.00
N LEU A 127 3.99 -0.10 14.16
CA LEU A 127 5.10 0.87 14.13
C LEU A 127 4.61 2.28 13.82
N ALA A 128 3.66 2.42 12.88
CA ALA A 128 3.05 3.70 12.56
C ALA A 128 2.30 4.32 13.75
N GLN A 129 1.64 3.50 14.59
CA GLN A 129 0.97 3.97 15.81
C GLN A 129 1.93 4.31 16.93
N LEU A 130 3.01 3.53 17.10
CA LEU A 130 4.01 3.77 18.14
C LEU A 130 4.81 5.04 17.91
N HIS A 131 5.11 5.36 16.66
CA HIS A 131 5.95 6.52 16.28
C HIS A 131 5.14 7.68 15.68
N LYS A 132 3.84 7.75 15.97
CA LYS A 132 3.03 8.89 15.54
C LYS A 132 3.32 10.13 16.36
N GLU A 133 3.31 11.28 15.71
CA GLU A 133 3.48 12.59 16.30
C GLU A 133 2.22 13.43 16.17
N LYS A 134 2.03 14.40 17.05
CA LYS A 134 0.95 15.39 16.88
C LYS A 134 1.25 16.28 15.69
N ASP A 135 0.26 16.48 14.85
CA ASP A 135 0.38 17.41 13.72
C ASP A 135 0.15 18.85 14.21
N PRO A 136 1.16 19.73 14.07
CA PRO A 136 1.03 21.12 14.50
C PRO A 136 0.06 21.95 13.63
N LEU A 137 -0.25 21.47 12.40
CA LEU A 137 -1.06 22.25 11.45
C LEU A 137 -2.57 21.94 11.57
N TYR A 138 -2.93 20.68 11.82
CA TYR A 138 -4.32 20.24 11.76
C TYR A 138 -4.84 19.63 13.05
N GLY A 139 -4.06 19.64 14.13
CA GLY A 139 -4.47 19.12 15.43
C GLY A 139 -4.65 17.60 15.54
N GLY A 140 -4.41 16.86 14.44
CA GLY A 140 -4.46 15.41 14.38
C GLY A 140 -3.11 14.76 14.67
N TYR A 141 -2.92 13.55 14.12
CA TYR A 141 -1.66 12.81 14.21
C TYR A 141 -1.09 12.56 12.83
N ARG A 142 0.23 12.62 12.72
CA ARG A 142 1.01 12.24 11.55
C ARG A 142 1.97 11.11 11.91
N GLY A 143 2.23 10.23 10.98
CA GLY A 143 3.08 9.05 11.22
C GLY A 143 3.31 8.27 9.93
N GLY A 144 3.69 7.02 10.09
CA GLY A 144 3.95 6.11 8.99
C GLY A 144 5.43 5.80 8.78
N PRO A 145 5.81 5.13 7.68
CA PRO A 145 7.17 4.62 7.49
C PRO A 145 8.26 5.66 7.57
N ALA A 146 8.07 6.85 7.04
CA ALA A 146 9.06 7.92 7.13
C ALA A 146 9.39 8.30 8.58
N TYR A 147 8.39 8.29 9.47
CA TYR A 147 8.54 8.66 10.88
C TYR A 147 9.27 7.58 11.67
N TYR A 148 8.81 6.32 11.60
CA TYR A 148 9.49 5.27 12.36
C TYR A 148 10.89 4.93 11.84
N ILE A 149 11.14 5.09 10.53
CA ILE A 149 12.50 4.99 9.97
C ILE A 149 13.39 6.12 10.54
N HIS A 150 12.86 7.35 10.62
CA HIS A 150 13.59 8.46 11.16
C HIS A 150 13.94 8.24 12.63
N HIS A 151 12.95 7.89 13.47
CA HIS A 151 13.14 7.61 14.89
C HIS A 151 14.13 6.44 15.12
N TYR A 152 14.00 5.36 14.36
CA TYR A 152 14.95 4.24 14.44
C TYR A 152 16.39 4.67 14.13
N MET A 153 16.58 5.50 13.10
CA MET A 153 17.92 6.00 12.74
C MET A 153 18.49 6.94 13.79
N GLU A 154 17.68 7.78 14.43
CA GLU A 154 18.11 8.63 15.54
C GLU A 154 18.56 7.81 16.75
N GLU A 155 17.75 6.84 17.14
CA GLU A 155 18.01 5.95 18.27
C GLU A 155 19.28 5.13 18.06
N HIS A 156 19.46 4.57 16.86
CA HIS A 156 20.62 3.73 16.53
C HIS A 156 21.91 4.52 16.37
N GLN A 157 21.87 5.76 15.90
CA GLN A 157 23.05 6.61 15.72
C GLN A 157 23.36 7.48 16.93
N GLY A 158 22.50 7.51 17.95
CA GLY A 158 22.67 8.30 19.17
C GLY A 158 22.76 9.82 18.95
N LYS A 159 22.39 10.32 17.77
CA LYS A 159 22.45 11.73 17.40
C LYS A 159 21.08 12.17 16.86
N LYS A 160 20.49 13.18 17.48
CA LYS A 160 19.31 13.86 16.92
C LYS A 160 19.68 14.53 15.61
N LYS A 161 19.15 14.00 14.52
CA LYS A 161 19.26 14.58 13.18
C LYS A 161 17.94 15.21 12.80
N ARG A 162 18.00 16.37 12.15
CA ARG A 162 16.79 17.05 11.67
C ARG A 162 16.01 16.17 10.66
N TYR A 163 16.74 15.39 9.82
CA TYR A 163 16.18 14.48 8.83
C TYR A 163 17.09 13.28 8.64
N SER A 164 16.50 12.10 8.51
CA SER A 164 17.18 10.89 8.04
C SER A 164 17.09 10.79 6.52
N VAL A 165 18.20 10.58 5.85
CA VAL A 165 18.25 10.46 4.37
C VAL A 165 17.34 9.33 3.90
N ILE A 166 17.33 8.19 4.59
CA ILE A 166 16.49 7.03 4.23
C ILE A 166 15.00 7.37 4.37
N ALA A 167 14.61 8.08 5.44
CA ALA A 167 13.23 8.51 5.63
C ALA A 167 12.77 9.49 4.53
N VAL A 168 13.64 10.42 4.13
CA VAL A 168 13.37 11.38 3.05
C VAL A 168 13.24 10.66 1.71
N LEU A 169 14.15 9.73 1.40
CA LEU A 169 14.06 8.93 0.17
C LEU A 169 12.77 8.11 0.13
N PHE A 170 12.36 7.51 1.26
CA PHE A 170 11.09 6.81 1.37
C PHE A 170 9.91 7.75 1.11
N ALA A 171 9.90 8.93 1.71
CA ALA A 171 8.83 9.91 1.51
C ALA A 171 8.73 10.37 0.04
N ILE A 172 9.85 10.64 -0.61
CA ILE A 172 9.89 11.02 -2.04
C ILE A 172 9.37 9.88 -2.92
N SER A 173 9.84 8.65 -2.70
CA SER A 173 9.36 7.49 -3.46
C SER A 173 7.87 7.24 -3.24
N GLY A 174 7.38 7.46 -2.03
CA GLY A 174 5.95 7.41 -1.70
C GLY A 174 5.13 8.44 -2.47
N LEU A 175 5.58 9.68 -2.55
CA LEU A 175 4.91 10.73 -3.33
C LEU A 175 4.84 10.36 -4.83
N ILE A 176 5.92 9.88 -5.41
CA ILE A 176 5.96 9.43 -6.80
C ILE A 176 4.98 8.26 -7.01
N CYS A 177 4.95 7.30 -6.09
CA CYS A 177 4.03 6.17 -6.12
C CYS A 177 2.57 6.64 -6.08
N TRP A 178 2.21 7.56 -5.19
CA TRP A 178 0.85 8.10 -5.09
C TRP A 178 0.42 8.86 -6.35
N CYS A 179 1.33 9.60 -6.98
CA CYS A 179 1.06 10.23 -8.30
C CYS A 179 0.71 9.16 -9.35
N GLY A 180 1.49 8.08 -9.42
CA GLY A 180 1.21 6.98 -10.35
C GLY A 180 -0.12 6.27 -10.08
N ILE A 181 -0.45 6.00 -8.82
CA ILE A 181 -1.72 5.39 -8.40
C ILE A 181 -2.90 6.29 -8.80
N SER A 182 -2.81 7.60 -8.54
CA SER A 182 -3.85 8.56 -8.90
C SER A 182 -4.09 8.59 -10.41
N GLN A 183 -3.01 8.53 -11.20
CA GLN A 183 -3.09 8.47 -12.66
C GLN A 183 -3.80 7.20 -13.15
N VAL A 184 -3.45 6.03 -12.61
CA VAL A 184 -4.08 4.76 -12.97
C VAL A 184 -5.58 4.76 -12.64
N ILE A 185 -5.95 5.25 -11.45
CA ILE A 185 -7.36 5.33 -11.03
C ILE A 185 -8.13 6.27 -11.95
N SER A 186 -7.61 7.48 -12.22
CA SER A 186 -8.26 8.44 -13.10
C SER A 186 -8.44 7.88 -14.52
N ASN A 187 -7.41 7.24 -15.06
CA ASN A 187 -7.48 6.62 -16.38
C ASN A 187 -8.53 5.49 -16.42
N SER A 188 -8.62 4.68 -15.39
CA SER A 188 -9.62 3.59 -15.31
C SER A 188 -11.04 4.14 -15.25
N VAL A 189 -11.28 5.20 -14.49
CA VAL A 189 -12.59 5.87 -14.43
C VAL A 189 -12.96 6.45 -15.79
N THR A 190 -12.06 7.21 -16.42
CA THR A 190 -12.33 7.84 -17.73
C THR A 190 -12.60 6.80 -18.81
N SER A 191 -11.82 5.71 -18.86
CA SER A 191 -12.03 4.61 -19.81
C SER A 191 -13.35 3.88 -19.56
N SER A 192 -13.77 3.74 -18.30
CA SER A 192 -15.06 3.13 -17.97
C SER A 192 -16.23 3.97 -18.47
N PHE A 193 -16.16 5.30 -18.32
CA PHE A 193 -17.17 6.22 -18.84
C PHE A 193 -17.20 6.25 -20.37
N GLU A 194 -16.04 6.22 -21.01
CA GLU A 194 -15.94 6.14 -22.46
C GLU A 194 -16.60 4.84 -22.99
N ASN A 195 -16.27 3.70 -22.39
CA ASN A 195 -16.83 2.40 -22.80
C ASN A 195 -18.33 2.27 -22.52
N ALA A 196 -18.83 2.81 -21.40
CA ALA A 196 -20.23 2.68 -21.00
C ALA A 196 -21.16 3.68 -21.68
N PHE A 197 -20.69 4.91 -21.88
CA PHE A 197 -21.54 6.04 -22.31
C PHE A 197 -21.03 6.71 -23.58
N SER A 198 -19.93 6.24 -24.17
CA SER A 198 -19.28 6.86 -25.34
C SER A 198 -18.93 8.35 -25.12
N ILE A 199 -18.65 8.73 -23.87
CA ILE A 199 -18.24 10.09 -23.50
C ILE A 199 -16.74 10.20 -23.73
N PRO A 200 -16.26 11.19 -24.51
CA PRO A 200 -14.83 11.41 -24.70
C PRO A 200 -14.10 11.59 -23.37
N PRO A 201 -12.93 10.94 -23.19
CA PRO A 201 -12.18 10.93 -21.91
C PRO A 201 -11.86 12.32 -21.35
N ILE A 202 -11.72 13.31 -22.23
CA ILE A 202 -11.41 14.68 -21.85
C ILE A 202 -12.47 15.31 -20.92
N TYR A 203 -13.76 15.09 -21.22
CA TYR A 203 -14.84 15.63 -20.41
C TYR A 203 -14.87 15.00 -19.01
N THR A 204 -14.74 13.68 -18.94
CA THR A 204 -14.69 12.95 -17.66
C THR A 204 -13.47 13.37 -16.85
N THR A 205 -12.30 13.54 -17.49
CA THR A 205 -11.09 14.02 -16.84
C THR A 205 -11.28 15.40 -16.22
N VAL A 206 -11.83 16.35 -16.98
CA VAL A 206 -12.10 17.72 -16.50
C VAL A 206 -13.06 17.69 -15.30
N ILE A 207 -14.14 16.92 -15.39
CA ILE A 207 -15.10 16.77 -14.29
C ILE A 207 -14.41 16.22 -13.04
N LEU A 208 -13.60 15.16 -13.16
CA LEU A 208 -12.87 14.56 -12.03
C LEU A 208 -11.91 15.56 -11.40
N VAL A 209 -11.15 16.31 -12.20
CA VAL A 209 -10.21 17.33 -11.70
C VAL A 209 -10.95 18.43 -10.95
N VAL A 210 -12.06 18.93 -11.48
CA VAL A 210 -12.86 19.96 -10.82
C VAL A 210 -13.44 19.46 -9.51
N LEU A 211 -14.05 18.27 -9.50
CA LEU A 211 -14.61 17.67 -8.28
C LEU A 211 -13.55 17.44 -7.22
N ALA A 212 -12.41 16.84 -7.58
CA ALA A 212 -11.31 16.62 -6.67
C ALA A 212 -10.77 17.93 -6.09
N SER A 213 -10.59 18.96 -6.95
CA SER A 213 -10.12 20.27 -6.54
C SER A 213 -11.08 20.94 -5.56
N VAL A 214 -12.38 20.89 -5.83
CA VAL A 214 -13.40 21.45 -4.92
C VAL A 214 -13.38 20.76 -3.57
N ILE A 215 -13.30 19.42 -3.55
CA ILE A 215 -13.27 18.64 -2.30
C ILE A 215 -12.02 18.97 -1.47
N VAL A 216 -10.85 19.00 -2.12
CA VAL A 216 -9.57 19.25 -1.45
C VAL A 216 -9.50 20.68 -0.93
N LEU A 217 -9.85 21.67 -1.75
CA LEU A 217 -9.79 23.08 -1.35
C LEU A 217 -10.82 23.43 -0.26
N ARG A 218 -12.03 22.87 -0.34
CA ARG A 218 -13.07 23.13 0.65
C ARG A 218 -12.73 22.56 2.04
N LYS A 219 -12.02 21.43 2.11
CA LYS A 219 -11.63 20.81 3.38
C LYS A 219 -10.47 21.54 4.07
N ASN A 220 -9.70 22.32 3.33
CA ASN A 220 -8.62 23.13 3.87
C ASN A 220 -9.08 24.54 4.30
N ALA A 221 -10.37 24.86 4.10
CA ALA A 221 -10.95 26.15 4.47
C ALA A 221 -11.76 26.10 5.79
N THR A 222 -11.83 24.94 6.44
CA THR A 222 -12.43 24.71 7.76
C THR A 222 -11.37 24.20 8.72
#